data_c02b5a49711b3eb4d683def848b6f7db
#
_entry.id   c02b5a49711b3eb4d683def848b6f7db
#
_cell.length_a   1.000
_cell.length_b   1.000
_cell.length_c   1.000
_cell.angle_alpha   90.00
_cell.angle_beta   90.00
_cell.angle_gamma   90.00
#
_symmetry.space_group_name_H-M   'P 1'
#
loop_
_entity.id
_entity.type
_entity.pdbx_description
1 polymer ?
#
loop_
_entity_poly.entity_id
_entity_poly.type
_entity_poly.pdbx_seq_one_letter_code
_entity_poly.pdbx_strand_id
1 'polypeptide(L)'
;TWESLLIGARHQLDNLVVLVDHNKIQALFRLKDALPLKDLSAKFKAFNWDCINVKDGHSFKSLIPSLKRKNKKGKPLTIIINTIKGKGIKEFENDPIWHARKLQGKEIEIGKKKLGII
;
A
#
# COMPACT_ATOMS: atom_id res chain seq x y z
N THR A 1 -11.20 3.43 10.49
CA THR A 1 -10.95 2.34 9.50
C THR A 1 -11.53 1.01 9.99
N TRP A 2 -11.18 0.55 11.20
CA TRP A 2 -11.61 -0.78 11.70
C TRP A 2 -13.13 -0.88 11.84
N GLU A 3 -13.79 0.16 12.30
CA GLU A 3 -15.26 0.26 12.39
C GLU A 3 -15.92 0.15 11.00
N SER A 4 -15.31 0.79 9.98
CA SER A 4 -15.81 0.72 8.61
C SER A 4 -15.72 -0.71 8.05
N LEU A 5 -14.74 -1.51 8.48
CA LEU A 5 -14.65 -2.92 8.08
C LEU A 5 -15.79 -3.75 8.65
N LEU A 6 -16.22 -3.49 9.89
CA LEU A 6 -17.40 -4.14 10.47
C LEU A 6 -18.66 -3.84 9.66
N ILE A 7 -18.86 -2.58 9.26
CA ILE A 7 -20.01 -2.16 8.45
C ILE A 7 -19.99 -2.84 7.08
N GLY A 8 -18.85 -2.84 6.39
CA GLY A 8 -18.70 -3.50 5.09
C GLY A 8 -19.04 -5.00 5.14
N ALA A 9 -18.54 -5.68 6.17
CA ALA A 9 -18.84 -7.10 6.39
C ALA A 9 -20.31 -7.34 6.77
N ARG A 10 -20.87 -6.49 7.65
CA ARG A 10 -22.29 -6.59 8.08
C ARG A 10 -23.27 -6.48 6.91
N HIS A 11 -22.97 -5.57 5.98
CA HIS A 11 -23.79 -5.35 4.79
C HIS A 11 -23.41 -6.23 3.60
N GLN A 12 -22.46 -7.15 3.79
CA GLN A 12 -22.02 -8.10 2.76
C GLN A 12 -21.65 -7.43 1.43
N LEU A 13 -20.91 -6.31 1.50
CA LEU A 13 -20.58 -5.49 0.34
C LEU A 13 -19.55 -6.20 -0.56
N ASP A 14 -19.99 -7.20 -1.30
CA ASP A 14 -19.10 -8.01 -2.17
C ASP A 14 -18.66 -7.28 -3.45
N ASN A 15 -19.13 -6.07 -3.68
CA ASN A 15 -18.65 -5.15 -4.69
C ASN A 15 -17.63 -4.12 -4.16
N LEU A 16 -17.36 -4.13 -2.84
CA LEU A 16 -16.39 -3.21 -2.21
C LEU A 16 -14.98 -3.80 -2.25
N VAL A 17 -14.04 -3.02 -2.77
CA VAL A 17 -12.60 -3.35 -2.76
C VAL A 17 -11.82 -2.24 -2.05
N VAL A 18 -11.02 -2.63 -1.07
CA VAL A 18 -10.10 -1.72 -0.36
C VAL A 18 -8.67 -2.03 -0.79
N LEU A 19 -7.97 -1.02 -1.29
CA LEU A 19 -6.55 -1.10 -1.63
C LEU A 19 -5.72 -0.54 -0.47
N VAL A 20 -4.79 -1.32 0.04
CA VAL A 20 -3.87 -0.90 1.09
C VAL A 20 -2.48 -0.74 0.49
N ASP A 21 -2.02 0.50 0.37
CA ASP A 21 -0.61 0.78 0.04
C ASP A 21 0.27 0.49 1.26
N HIS A 22 0.88 -0.70 1.27
CA HIS A 22 1.69 -1.17 2.37
C HIS A 22 3.18 -0.88 2.12
N ASN A 23 3.54 0.39 2.13
CA ASN A 23 4.91 0.88 1.92
C ASN A 23 5.79 0.82 3.19
N LYS A 24 5.25 0.37 4.32
CA LYS A 24 5.94 0.17 5.61
C LYS A 24 6.48 1.45 6.26
N ILE A 25 5.97 2.60 5.83
CA ILE A 25 6.31 3.91 6.39
C ILE A 25 5.03 4.60 6.84
N GLN A 26 5.06 5.18 8.02
CA GLN A 26 3.99 6.00 8.59
C GLN A 26 4.55 7.37 8.97
N ALA A 27 4.12 8.41 8.25
CA ALA A 27 4.65 9.75 8.40
C ALA A 27 6.20 9.74 8.33
N LEU A 28 6.87 10.12 9.39
CA LEU A 28 8.34 10.22 9.47
C LEU A 28 9.01 8.99 10.08
N PHE A 29 8.26 7.90 10.29
CA PHE A 29 8.77 6.71 10.96
C PHE A 29 8.58 5.45 10.11
N ARG A 30 9.44 4.47 10.34
CA ARG A 30 9.18 3.13 9.84
C ARG A 30 8.04 2.51 10.62
N LEU A 31 7.14 1.83 9.95
CA LEU A 31 5.95 1.25 10.57
C LEU A 31 6.28 0.29 11.72
N LYS A 32 7.38 -0.46 11.61
CA LYS A 32 7.85 -1.37 12.66
C LYS A 32 8.23 -0.66 13.98
N ASP A 33 8.67 0.60 13.88
CA ASP A 33 9.15 1.38 15.02
C ASP A 33 8.04 2.26 15.62
N ALA A 34 7.06 2.69 14.78
CA ALA A 34 5.96 3.54 15.21
C ALA A 34 4.76 2.71 15.70
N LEU A 35 4.20 1.87 14.84
CA LEU A 35 3.01 1.06 15.13
C LEU A 35 3.03 -0.22 14.31
N PRO A 36 3.67 -1.29 14.80
CA PRO A 36 3.75 -2.56 14.09
C PRO A 36 2.37 -3.17 13.80
N LEU A 37 1.97 -3.24 12.55
CA LEU A 37 0.67 -3.79 12.16
C LEU A 37 0.64 -5.33 12.18
N LYS A 38 1.81 -5.99 12.34
CA LYS A 38 1.93 -7.45 12.32
C LYS A 38 1.26 -8.05 11.08
N ASP A 39 0.54 -9.17 11.21
CA ASP A 39 -0.19 -9.77 10.09
C ASP A 39 -1.47 -8.98 9.77
N LEU A 40 -1.34 -8.07 8.82
CA LEU A 40 -2.46 -7.25 8.37
C LEU A 40 -3.53 -8.08 7.65
N SER A 41 -3.13 -9.13 6.91
CA SER A 41 -4.06 -10.03 6.22
C SER A 41 -4.95 -10.78 7.22
N ALA A 42 -4.36 -11.29 8.32
CA ALA A 42 -5.13 -11.94 9.38
C ALA A 42 -6.15 -10.98 10.01
N LYS A 43 -5.79 -9.72 10.20
CA LYS A 43 -6.72 -8.70 10.73
C LYS A 43 -7.92 -8.50 9.82
N PHE A 44 -7.73 -8.28 8.51
CA PHE A 44 -8.86 -8.15 7.58
C PHE A 44 -9.74 -9.41 7.55
N LYS A 45 -9.13 -10.58 7.57
CA LYS A 45 -9.87 -11.86 7.62
C LYS A 45 -10.69 -12.01 8.91
N ALA A 46 -10.18 -11.55 10.05
CA ALA A 46 -10.90 -11.55 11.33
C ALA A 46 -12.16 -10.65 11.28
N PHE A 47 -12.16 -9.60 10.45
CA PHE A 47 -13.36 -8.80 10.16
C PHE A 47 -14.27 -9.39 9.08
N ASN A 48 -14.06 -10.66 8.70
CA ASN A 48 -14.84 -11.37 7.67
C ASN A 48 -14.65 -10.80 6.24
N TRP A 49 -13.51 -10.15 5.97
CA TRP A 49 -13.12 -9.72 4.62
C TRP A 49 -12.31 -10.81 3.91
N ASP A 50 -12.43 -10.90 2.58
CA ASP A 50 -11.43 -11.62 1.78
C ASP A 50 -10.17 -10.77 1.64
N CYS A 51 -9.01 -11.40 1.50
CA CYS A 51 -7.76 -10.68 1.47
C CYS A 51 -6.76 -11.29 0.49
N ILE A 52 -6.15 -10.43 -0.34
CA ILE A 52 -5.05 -10.78 -1.24
C ILE A 52 -3.81 -9.98 -0.82
N ASN A 53 -2.66 -10.62 -0.89
CA ASN A 53 -1.37 -9.96 -0.66
C ASN A 53 -0.58 -9.94 -1.97
N VAL A 54 -0.37 -8.75 -2.53
CA VAL A 54 0.46 -8.51 -3.70
C VAL A 54 1.89 -8.26 -3.25
N LYS A 55 2.81 -9.16 -3.60
CA LYS A 55 4.22 -9.09 -3.15
C LYS A 55 4.96 -7.90 -3.75
N ASP A 56 4.69 -7.56 -5.00
CA ASP A 56 5.31 -6.44 -5.71
C ASP A 56 4.23 -5.53 -6.31
N GLY A 57 3.97 -4.41 -5.63
CA GLY A 57 3.01 -3.39 -6.03
C GLY A 57 3.49 -2.48 -7.16
N HIS A 58 4.76 -2.57 -7.56
CA HIS A 58 5.28 -1.82 -8.70
C HIS A 58 5.21 -2.59 -10.02
N SER A 59 4.76 -3.85 -9.97
CA SER A 59 4.60 -4.71 -11.13
C SER A 59 3.14 -4.77 -11.58
N PHE A 60 2.82 -4.22 -12.75
CA PHE A 60 1.49 -4.37 -13.36
C PHE A 60 1.11 -5.83 -13.60
N LYS A 61 2.10 -6.71 -13.85
CA LYS A 61 1.88 -8.15 -13.97
C LYS A 61 1.30 -8.77 -12.69
N SER A 62 1.67 -8.23 -11.53
CA SER A 62 1.15 -8.67 -10.22
C SER A 62 -0.16 -7.96 -9.84
N LEU A 63 -0.30 -6.67 -10.18
CA LEU A 63 -1.44 -5.85 -9.80
C LEU A 63 -2.70 -6.17 -10.60
N ILE A 64 -2.59 -6.24 -11.94
CA ILE A 64 -3.77 -6.38 -12.82
C ILE A 64 -4.58 -7.64 -12.51
N PRO A 65 -3.99 -8.84 -12.32
CA PRO A 65 -4.76 -10.02 -11.94
C PRO A 65 -5.47 -9.87 -10.59
N SER A 66 -4.83 -9.19 -9.63
CA SER A 66 -5.40 -8.96 -8.31
C SER A 66 -6.60 -8.01 -8.35
N LEU A 67 -6.54 -6.96 -9.17
CA LEU A 67 -7.64 -6.01 -9.37
C LEU A 67 -8.81 -6.60 -10.16
N LYS A 68 -8.53 -7.53 -11.08
CA LYS A 68 -9.56 -8.23 -11.88
C LYS A 68 -10.25 -9.36 -11.11
N ARG A 69 -9.73 -9.72 -9.94
CA ARG A 69 -10.33 -10.77 -9.13
C ARG A 69 -11.73 -10.36 -8.66
N LYS A 70 -12.71 -11.24 -8.89
CA LYS A 70 -14.04 -11.08 -8.33
C LYS A 70 -14.03 -11.37 -6.83
N ASN A 71 -14.76 -10.58 -6.06
CA ASN A 71 -14.97 -10.83 -4.64
C ASN A 71 -15.73 -12.15 -4.44
N LYS A 72 -15.55 -12.76 -3.28
CA LYS A 72 -16.39 -13.88 -2.85
C LYS A 72 -17.79 -13.34 -2.51
N LYS A 73 -18.82 -14.11 -2.84
CA LYS A 73 -20.21 -13.74 -2.53
C LYS A 73 -20.35 -13.34 -1.05
N GLY A 74 -20.92 -12.18 -0.83
CA GLY A 74 -21.17 -11.62 0.50
C GLY A 74 -19.93 -11.18 1.28
N LYS A 75 -18.74 -11.08 0.63
CA LYS A 75 -17.50 -10.64 1.30
C LYS A 75 -16.83 -9.49 0.57
N PRO A 76 -16.57 -8.36 1.24
CA PRO A 76 -15.68 -7.34 0.72
C PRO A 76 -14.27 -7.87 0.53
N LEU A 77 -13.50 -7.26 -0.36
CA LEU A 77 -12.11 -7.64 -0.67
C LEU A 77 -11.12 -6.58 -0.22
N THR A 78 -10.05 -7.00 0.43
CA THR A 78 -8.87 -6.18 0.65
C THR A 78 -7.71 -6.68 -0.21
N ILE A 79 -7.03 -5.76 -0.88
CA ILE A 79 -5.78 -6.04 -1.60
C ILE A 79 -4.67 -5.27 -0.91
N ILE A 80 -3.79 -6.00 -0.21
CA ILE A 80 -2.60 -5.44 0.43
C ILE A 80 -1.49 -5.40 -0.61
N ILE A 81 -1.06 -4.21 -0.97
CA ILE A 81 -0.09 -3.97 -2.04
C ILE A 81 1.23 -3.55 -1.41
N ASN A 82 2.24 -4.44 -1.46
CA ASN A 82 3.55 -4.11 -0.94
C ASN A 82 4.30 -3.23 -1.93
N THR A 83 4.61 -2.02 -1.50
CA THR A 83 5.30 -1.01 -2.29
C THR A 83 6.57 -0.53 -1.60
N ILE A 84 7.34 0.27 -2.32
CA ILE A 84 8.52 0.97 -1.85
C ILE A 84 8.25 2.46 -1.99
N LYS A 85 8.24 3.20 -0.88
CA LYS A 85 8.11 4.66 -0.92
C LYS A 85 9.28 5.25 -1.69
N GLY A 86 9.00 6.17 -2.63
CA GLY A 86 10.02 6.81 -3.47
C GLY A 86 10.55 5.91 -4.60
N LYS A 87 9.87 4.82 -4.94
CA LYS A 87 10.25 3.91 -6.02
C LYS A 87 10.52 4.63 -7.33
N GLY A 88 11.64 4.30 -7.95
CA GLY A 88 12.10 4.87 -9.23
C GLY A 88 13.39 5.67 -9.13
N ILE A 89 13.69 6.23 -7.96
CA ILE A 89 14.97 6.88 -7.68
C ILE A 89 15.55 6.26 -6.42
N LYS A 90 16.56 5.42 -6.59
CA LYS A 90 17.11 4.57 -5.53
C LYS A 90 17.56 5.37 -4.29
N GLU A 91 18.05 6.57 -4.51
CA GLU A 91 18.50 7.50 -3.48
C GLU A 91 17.36 8.02 -2.60
N PHE A 92 16.11 7.91 -3.07
CA PHE A 92 14.91 8.35 -2.37
C PHE A 92 14.05 7.20 -1.85
N GLU A 93 14.42 5.95 -2.17
CA GLU A 93 13.65 4.79 -1.76
C GLU A 93 13.72 4.54 -0.25
N ASN A 94 12.58 4.18 0.35
CA ASN A 94 12.46 3.77 1.76
C ASN A 94 12.92 4.79 2.81
N ASP A 95 12.99 6.07 2.46
CA ASP A 95 13.31 7.12 3.42
C ASP A 95 12.03 7.84 3.87
N PRO A 96 11.68 7.78 5.17
CA PRO A 96 10.49 8.44 5.72
C PRO A 96 10.47 9.95 5.53
N ILE A 97 11.65 10.59 5.42
CA ILE A 97 11.76 12.05 5.31
C ILE A 97 10.96 12.61 4.12
N TRP A 98 10.81 11.84 3.05
CA TRP A 98 10.06 12.22 1.85
C TRP A 98 8.54 12.24 2.04
N HIS A 99 8.06 12.01 3.26
CA HIS A 99 6.63 12.19 3.57
C HIS A 99 6.25 13.68 3.64
N ALA A 100 7.11 14.51 4.20
CA ALA A 100 6.81 15.92 4.48
C ALA A 100 7.81 16.91 3.85
N ARG A 101 9.02 16.46 3.50
CA ARG A 101 10.07 17.32 2.95
C ARG A 101 10.01 17.36 1.41
N LYS A 102 10.18 18.54 0.84
CA LYS A 102 10.39 18.74 -0.60
C LYS A 102 11.86 18.50 -0.96
N LEU A 103 12.11 18.09 -2.20
CA LEU A 103 13.47 18.03 -2.76
C LEU A 103 14.11 19.42 -2.82
N GLN A 104 15.40 19.54 -2.54
CA GLN A 104 16.13 20.80 -2.55
C GLN A 104 17.53 20.63 -3.16
N GLY A 105 18.03 21.69 -3.80
CA GLY A 105 19.40 21.76 -4.31
C GLY A 105 19.80 20.52 -5.12
N LYS A 106 20.87 19.86 -4.71
CA LYS A 106 21.44 18.68 -5.39
C LYS A 106 20.46 17.52 -5.54
N GLU A 107 19.45 17.42 -4.68
CA GLU A 107 18.45 16.35 -4.76
C GLU A 107 17.58 16.50 -6.00
N ILE A 108 17.26 17.73 -6.38
CA ILE A 108 16.53 18.03 -7.62
C ILE A 108 17.35 17.59 -8.83
N GLU A 109 18.66 17.89 -8.83
CA GLU A 109 19.57 17.50 -9.90
C GLU A 109 19.69 15.97 -10.03
N ILE A 110 19.80 15.26 -8.89
CA ILE A 110 19.79 13.78 -8.85
C ILE A 110 18.49 13.27 -9.46
N GLY A 111 17.34 13.82 -9.04
CA GLY A 111 16.03 13.43 -9.55
C GLY A 111 15.91 13.60 -11.05
N LYS A 112 16.25 14.79 -11.57
CA LYS A 112 16.20 15.10 -13.01
C LYS A 112 17.09 14.16 -13.82
N LYS A 113 18.33 13.97 -13.40
CA LYS A 113 19.29 13.07 -14.06
C LYS A 113 18.78 11.63 -14.11
N LYS A 114 18.26 11.12 -13.00
CA LYS A 114 17.74 9.74 -12.92
C LYS A 114 16.47 9.52 -13.77
N LEU A 115 15.68 10.56 -13.95
CA LEU A 115 14.48 10.53 -14.77
C LEU A 115 14.76 10.86 -16.26
N GLY A 116 16.01 11.12 -16.62
CA GLY A 116 16.39 11.46 -18.00
C GLY A 116 15.84 12.80 -18.48
N ILE A 117 15.63 13.76 -17.56
CA ILE A 117 15.14 15.11 -17.90
C ILE A 117 16.28 16.04 -18.29
N ILE A 118 17.50 15.77 -17.77
CA ILE A 118 18.77 16.45 -18.07
C ILE A 118 19.89 15.44 -18.14
#